data_6300ec45b4b201d78fcd523e87342afa
#
_entry.id   6300ec45b4b201d78fcd523e87342afa
#
_cell.length_a   1.000
_cell.length_b   1.000
_cell.length_c   1.000
_cell.angle_alpha   90.00
_cell.angle_beta   90.00
_cell.angle_gamma   90.00
#
_symmetry.space_group_name_H-M   'P 1'
#
loop_
_entity.id
_entity.type
_entity.pdbx_description
1 polymer ?
#
loop_
_entity_poly.entity_id
_entity_poly.type
_entity_poly.pdbx_seq_one_letter_code
_entity_poly.pdbx_strand_id
1 'polypeptide(L)'
;MSGTQTWDPERYARNARFVSDLGMPVVQLLAPRPGERILDLGCGDGVLTEKLASLGCEVVGVDASEMQIAAARKRGLDARVIAGEALPFRDEFDAIFSNAALHWMLRPDEVIAGVWRALRRGGRFVGEMGGDGNVRAIKAALVDAVQRRGVDPQTLMPWFFPTIEDYSARLRKAGFAISYISLFPRPTPLPGDIAAWLETFAETFLRALPLAERPAFIEEVRKALRPTLCDANGNWTADYVRLRFAAQKPR
;
A
#
# COMPACT_ATOMS: atom_id res chain seq x y z
N MET A 1 1.08 12.92 18.38
CA MET A 1 1.29 11.48 18.16
C MET A 1 0.40 11.11 16.99
N SER A 2 0.97 10.93 15.79
CA SER A 2 0.22 10.47 14.62
C SER A 2 -0.22 9.03 14.89
N GLY A 3 -1.54 8.81 14.95
CA GLY A 3 -2.10 7.47 15.15
C GLY A 3 -1.73 6.60 13.95
N THR A 4 -0.92 5.58 14.18
CA THR A 4 -0.59 4.57 13.18
C THR A 4 -1.85 3.80 12.79
N GLN A 5 -2.04 3.59 11.49
CA GLN A 5 -3.08 2.71 10.95
C GLN A 5 -2.95 1.30 11.57
N THR A 6 -4.05 0.73 12.05
CA THR A 6 -4.09 -0.64 12.58
C THR A 6 -4.66 -1.59 11.53
N TRP A 7 -3.98 -2.69 11.30
CA TRP A 7 -4.38 -3.68 10.31
C TRP A 7 -4.99 -4.91 10.99
N ASP A 8 -6.28 -5.13 10.80
CA ASP A 8 -6.98 -6.36 11.17
C ASP A 8 -6.95 -7.31 9.96
N PRO A 9 -6.24 -8.47 10.03
CA PRO A 9 -6.10 -9.37 8.90
C PRO A 9 -7.42 -9.97 8.41
N GLU A 10 -8.37 -10.24 9.30
CA GLU A 10 -9.67 -10.79 8.91
C GLU A 10 -10.54 -9.76 8.20
N ARG A 11 -10.54 -8.52 8.68
CA ARG A 11 -11.22 -7.40 8.02
C ARG A 11 -10.57 -7.11 6.67
N TYR A 12 -9.23 -7.10 6.62
CA TYR A 12 -8.47 -6.92 5.39
C TYR A 12 -8.77 -8.03 4.37
N ALA A 13 -8.77 -9.29 4.80
CA ALA A 13 -9.07 -10.42 3.92
C ALA A 13 -10.50 -10.38 3.36
N ARG A 14 -11.48 -9.89 4.13
CA ARG A 14 -12.86 -9.73 3.64
C ARG A 14 -13.03 -8.55 2.68
N ASN A 15 -12.42 -7.40 2.99
CA ASN A 15 -12.70 -6.14 2.32
C ASN A 15 -11.66 -5.75 1.27
N ALA A 16 -10.47 -6.34 1.29
CA ALA A 16 -9.32 -5.92 0.49
C ALA A 16 -8.60 -7.07 -0.24
N ARG A 17 -9.17 -8.28 -0.29
CA ARG A 17 -8.54 -9.44 -0.98
C ARG A 17 -8.22 -9.15 -2.44
N PHE A 18 -9.04 -8.34 -3.11
CA PHE A 18 -8.80 -7.90 -4.48
C PHE A 18 -7.43 -7.21 -4.66
N VAL A 19 -6.82 -6.66 -3.60
CA VAL A 19 -5.50 -6.03 -3.66
C VAL A 19 -4.42 -7.05 -4.03
N SER A 20 -4.49 -8.26 -3.47
CA SER A 20 -3.56 -9.34 -3.82
C SER A 20 -3.81 -9.89 -5.22
N ASP A 21 -5.08 -10.06 -5.61
CA ASP A 21 -5.45 -10.54 -6.95
C ASP A 21 -4.97 -9.56 -8.04
N LEU A 22 -5.07 -8.26 -7.78
CA LEU A 22 -4.59 -7.19 -8.66
C LEU A 22 -3.05 -7.00 -8.62
N GLY A 23 -2.33 -7.70 -7.72
CA GLY A 23 -0.88 -7.64 -7.61
C GLY A 23 -0.12 -8.45 -8.66
N MET A 24 -0.78 -9.40 -9.36
CA MET A 24 -0.12 -10.28 -10.34
C MET A 24 0.62 -9.53 -11.46
N PRO A 25 0.12 -8.42 -12.04
CA PRO A 25 0.89 -7.65 -13.01
C PRO A 25 2.20 -7.06 -12.45
N VAL A 26 2.28 -6.81 -11.14
CA VAL A 26 3.50 -6.33 -10.49
C VAL A 26 4.49 -7.48 -10.31
N VAL A 27 4.00 -8.69 -9.99
CA VAL A 27 4.83 -9.92 -9.97
C VAL A 27 5.39 -10.21 -11.37
N GLN A 28 4.59 -10.04 -12.42
CA GLN A 28 5.06 -10.19 -13.81
C GLN A 28 6.15 -9.16 -14.16
N LEU A 29 5.98 -7.90 -13.74
CA LEU A 29 6.99 -6.85 -13.95
C LEU A 29 8.27 -7.12 -13.17
N LEU A 30 8.17 -7.71 -11.96
CA LEU A 30 9.32 -8.16 -11.18
C LEU A 30 10.11 -9.24 -11.93
N ALA A 31 9.44 -10.08 -12.72
CA ALA A 31 10.02 -11.22 -13.45
C ALA A 31 10.92 -12.09 -12.51
N PRO A 32 10.36 -12.68 -11.43
CA PRO A 32 11.14 -13.44 -10.46
C PRO A 32 11.71 -14.70 -11.10
N ARG A 33 12.91 -15.10 -10.66
CA ARG A 33 13.60 -16.30 -11.16
C ARG A 33 13.81 -17.28 -10.01
N PRO A 34 13.69 -18.59 -10.25
CA PRO A 34 14.00 -19.60 -9.24
C PRO A 34 15.39 -19.38 -8.63
N GLY A 35 15.49 -19.52 -7.31
CA GLY A 35 16.73 -19.31 -6.54
C GLY A 35 17.06 -17.85 -6.23
N GLU A 36 16.32 -16.85 -6.76
CA GLU A 36 16.51 -15.46 -6.33
C GLU A 36 16.04 -15.25 -4.90
N ARG A 37 16.80 -14.46 -4.15
CA ARG A 37 16.43 -14.00 -2.82
C ARG A 37 15.66 -12.67 -2.93
N ILE A 38 14.40 -12.67 -2.53
CA ILE A 38 13.46 -11.53 -2.71
C ILE A 38 12.98 -11.03 -1.36
N LEU A 39 12.98 -9.71 -1.18
CA LEU A 39 12.28 -9.05 -0.07
C LEU A 39 10.89 -8.61 -0.55
N ASP A 40 9.85 -9.05 0.15
CA ASP A 40 8.48 -8.54 -0.01
C ASP A 40 8.23 -7.46 1.05
N LEU A 41 8.28 -6.20 0.62
CA LEU A 41 8.19 -5.00 1.47
C LEU A 41 6.74 -4.56 1.64
N GLY A 42 6.20 -4.69 2.86
CA GLY A 42 4.79 -4.52 3.17
C GLY A 42 3.99 -5.76 2.74
N CYS A 43 4.45 -6.94 3.17
CA CYS A 43 3.94 -8.24 2.72
C CYS A 43 2.51 -8.54 3.19
N GLY A 44 1.99 -7.80 4.17
CA GLY A 44 0.69 -8.05 4.77
C GLY A 44 0.57 -9.48 5.29
N ASP A 45 -0.55 -10.15 5.00
CA ASP A 45 -0.84 -11.55 5.38
C ASP A 45 -0.08 -12.61 4.55
N GLY A 46 0.79 -12.17 3.62
CA GLY A 46 1.71 -13.01 2.89
C GLY A 46 1.18 -13.69 1.63
N VAL A 47 0.01 -13.32 1.11
CA VAL A 47 -0.57 -13.98 -0.09
C VAL A 47 0.34 -13.83 -1.32
N LEU A 48 0.91 -12.65 -1.58
CA LEU A 48 1.84 -12.46 -2.69
C LEU A 48 3.24 -13.02 -2.38
N THR A 49 3.66 -13.00 -1.11
CA THR A 49 4.90 -13.65 -0.63
C THR A 49 4.87 -15.14 -0.93
N GLU A 50 3.75 -15.82 -0.60
CA GLU A 50 3.53 -17.24 -0.91
C GLU A 50 3.57 -17.50 -2.42
N LYS A 51 3.00 -16.59 -3.22
CA LYS A 51 3.05 -16.68 -4.67
C LYS A 51 4.49 -16.57 -5.20
N LEU A 52 5.29 -15.65 -4.71
CA LEU A 52 6.70 -15.52 -5.07
C LEU A 52 7.50 -16.77 -4.67
N ALA A 53 7.26 -17.30 -3.47
CA ALA A 53 7.89 -18.54 -3.00
C ALA A 53 7.51 -19.75 -3.89
N SER A 54 6.24 -19.84 -4.34
CA SER A 54 5.79 -20.91 -5.26
C SER A 54 6.46 -20.87 -6.64
N LEU A 55 7.07 -19.73 -7.01
CA LEU A 55 7.87 -19.58 -8.23
C LEU A 55 9.34 -19.99 -8.03
N GLY A 56 9.67 -20.59 -6.88
CA GLY A 56 11.02 -21.08 -6.57
C GLY A 56 11.97 -20.04 -6.00
N CYS A 57 11.46 -18.90 -5.51
CA CYS A 57 12.26 -17.85 -4.89
C CYS A 57 12.40 -18.07 -3.38
N GLU A 58 13.52 -17.60 -2.81
CA GLU A 58 13.70 -17.45 -1.36
C GLU A 58 13.13 -16.09 -0.94
N VAL A 59 11.96 -16.08 -0.29
CA VAL A 59 11.25 -14.83 0.02
C VAL A 59 11.28 -14.53 1.51
N VAL A 60 11.69 -13.32 1.85
CA VAL A 60 11.53 -12.73 3.19
C VAL A 60 10.44 -11.67 3.10
N GLY A 61 9.37 -11.82 3.88
CA GLY A 61 8.31 -10.82 4.01
C GLY A 61 8.59 -9.88 5.18
N VAL A 62 8.35 -8.59 5.01
CA VAL A 62 8.37 -7.62 6.12
C VAL A 62 7.13 -6.75 6.11
N ASP A 63 6.59 -6.48 7.30
CA ASP A 63 5.47 -5.57 7.51
C ASP A 63 5.60 -4.96 8.92
N ALA A 64 5.08 -3.75 9.12
CA ALA A 64 5.07 -3.09 10.42
C ALA A 64 3.99 -3.66 11.36
N SER A 65 3.00 -4.35 10.83
CA SER A 65 1.87 -4.92 11.59
C SER A 65 2.20 -6.30 12.13
N GLU A 66 2.28 -6.44 13.46
CA GLU A 66 2.43 -7.74 14.12
C GLU A 66 1.32 -8.73 13.76
N MET A 67 0.08 -8.24 13.60
CA MET A 67 -1.07 -9.08 13.26
C MET A 67 -0.95 -9.64 11.84
N GLN A 68 -0.54 -8.81 10.87
CA GLN A 68 -0.29 -9.26 9.50
C GLN A 68 0.86 -10.27 9.44
N ILE A 69 1.95 -10.00 10.12
CA ILE A 69 3.09 -10.93 10.21
C ILE A 69 2.69 -12.25 10.88
N ALA A 70 1.87 -12.22 11.93
CA ALA A 70 1.36 -13.45 12.53
C ALA A 70 0.52 -14.27 11.54
N ALA A 71 -0.29 -13.62 10.68
CA ALA A 71 -1.05 -14.28 9.62
C ALA A 71 -0.13 -14.88 8.54
N ALA A 72 0.90 -14.13 8.09
CA ALA A 72 1.88 -14.61 7.13
C ALA A 72 2.68 -15.83 7.65
N ARG A 73 3.09 -15.80 8.93
CA ARG A 73 3.77 -16.93 9.58
C ARG A 73 2.91 -18.19 9.67
N LYS A 74 1.58 -18.06 9.86
CA LYS A 74 0.65 -19.20 9.82
C LYS A 74 0.61 -19.89 8.46
N ARG A 75 1.01 -19.19 7.38
CA ARG A 75 1.19 -19.77 6.03
C ARG A 75 2.55 -20.46 5.85
N GLY A 76 3.41 -20.48 6.89
CA GLY A 76 4.75 -21.08 6.82
C GLY A 76 5.81 -20.17 6.19
N LEU A 77 5.55 -18.85 6.08
CA LEU A 77 6.46 -17.90 5.44
C LEU A 77 7.51 -17.35 6.43
N ASP A 78 8.71 -17.04 5.95
CA ASP A 78 9.69 -16.19 6.68
C ASP A 78 9.19 -14.75 6.64
N ALA A 79 8.45 -14.36 7.66
CA ALA A 79 7.85 -13.03 7.78
C ALA A 79 8.28 -12.37 9.10
N ARG A 80 8.67 -11.08 9.03
CA ARG A 80 9.30 -10.36 10.14
C ARG A 80 8.63 -9.02 10.37
N VAL A 81 8.42 -8.65 11.64
CA VAL A 81 7.90 -7.32 12.01
C VAL A 81 9.02 -6.30 11.85
N ILE A 82 9.01 -5.60 10.72
CA ILE A 82 9.99 -4.57 10.37
C ILE A 82 9.27 -3.48 9.60
N ALA A 83 9.40 -2.22 10.07
CA ALA A 83 8.90 -1.06 9.34
C ALA A 83 9.74 -0.79 8.09
N GLY A 84 9.10 -0.39 6.99
CA GLY A 84 9.80 -0.13 5.73
C GLY A 84 10.88 0.96 5.82
N GLU A 85 10.70 1.92 6.73
CA GLU A 85 11.66 2.98 7.00
C GLU A 85 12.91 2.52 7.78
N ALA A 86 12.87 1.31 8.37
CA ALA A 86 13.92 0.78 9.26
C ALA A 86 14.50 -0.55 8.79
N LEU A 87 14.61 -0.77 7.47
CA LEU A 87 15.16 -2.00 6.91
C LEU A 87 16.61 -2.23 7.38
N PRO A 88 16.93 -3.36 8.07
CA PRO A 88 18.25 -3.62 8.61
C PRO A 88 19.21 -4.30 7.63
N PHE A 89 18.72 -4.64 6.44
CA PHE A 89 19.43 -5.48 5.46
C PHE A 89 20.49 -4.70 4.68
N ARG A 90 21.54 -5.43 4.23
CA ARG A 90 22.62 -4.88 3.41
C ARG A 90 23.09 -5.91 2.38
N ASP A 91 22.98 -5.55 1.09
CA ASP A 91 23.43 -6.36 -0.06
C ASP A 91 22.99 -7.83 -0.01
N GLU A 92 21.71 -8.06 0.41
CA GLU A 92 21.19 -9.41 0.62
C GLU A 92 20.25 -9.89 -0.49
N PHE A 93 19.53 -8.98 -1.15
CA PHE A 93 18.43 -9.33 -2.05
C PHE A 93 18.77 -9.07 -3.50
N ASP A 94 18.38 -10.01 -4.37
CA ASP A 94 18.45 -9.88 -5.83
C ASP A 94 17.31 -8.98 -6.35
N ALA A 95 16.19 -8.97 -5.62
CA ALA A 95 15.06 -8.10 -5.93
C ALA A 95 14.30 -7.70 -4.65
N ILE A 96 13.65 -6.54 -4.71
CA ILE A 96 12.67 -6.08 -3.72
C ILE A 96 11.36 -5.83 -4.44
N PHE A 97 10.31 -6.43 -3.91
CA PHE A 97 8.93 -6.32 -4.36
C PHE A 97 8.11 -5.54 -3.35
N SER A 98 7.16 -4.73 -3.81
CA SER A 98 6.18 -4.10 -2.92
C SER A 98 4.87 -3.87 -3.67
N ASN A 99 3.76 -4.32 -3.11
CA ASN A 99 2.45 -4.12 -3.71
C ASN A 99 1.48 -3.49 -2.70
N ALA A 100 0.92 -2.34 -3.05
CA ALA A 100 -0.09 -1.60 -2.29
C ALA A 100 0.32 -1.24 -0.83
N ALA A 101 1.62 -1.13 -0.54
CA ALA A 101 2.14 -0.85 0.80
C ALA A 101 2.87 0.50 0.90
N LEU A 102 3.66 0.89 -0.10
CA LEU A 102 4.56 2.05 -0.02
C LEU A 102 3.86 3.38 0.29
N HIS A 103 2.60 3.55 -0.10
CA HIS A 103 1.85 4.76 0.18
C HIS A 103 1.42 4.92 1.65
N TRP A 104 1.61 3.90 2.48
CA TRP A 104 1.43 3.95 3.93
C TRP A 104 2.73 4.36 4.67
N MET A 105 3.86 4.39 3.97
CA MET A 105 5.17 4.71 4.50
C MET A 105 5.45 6.20 4.27
N LEU A 106 5.20 7.02 5.32
CA LEU A 106 5.20 8.48 5.20
C LEU A 106 6.59 9.11 5.11
N ARG A 107 7.65 8.30 5.24
CA ARG A 107 9.05 8.72 5.08
C ARG A 107 9.69 8.00 3.88
N PRO A 108 9.23 8.29 2.65
CA PRO A 108 9.60 7.54 1.44
C PRO A 108 11.11 7.56 1.16
N ASP A 109 11.83 8.63 1.51
CA ASP A 109 13.27 8.71 1.30
C ASP A 109 14.03 7.71 2.20
N GLU A 110 13.58 7.48 3.43
CA GLU A 110 14.15 6.47 4.33
C GLU A 110 13.91 5.06 3.80
N VAL A 111 12.68 4.80 3.30
CA VAL A 111 12.33 3.52 2.66
C VAL A 111 13.22 3.26 1.46
N ILE A 112 13.33 4.22 0.54
CA ILE A 112 14.14 4.09 -0.69
C ILE A 112 15.60 3.88 -0.35
N ALA A 113 16.15 4.59 0.65
CA ALA A 113 17.52 4.40 1.12
C ALA A 113 17.72 3.00 1.75
N GLY A 114 16.73 2.50 2.51
CA GLY A 114 16.74 1.15 3.06
C GLY A 114 16.74 0.08 1.97
N VAL A 115 15.87 0.24 0.97
CA VAL A 115 15.81 -0.63 -0.22
C VAL A 115 17.12 -0.63 -0.98
N TRP A 116 17.72 0.54 -1.19
CA TRP A 116 19.02 0.67 -1.85
C TRP A 116 20.11 -0.12 -1.11
N ARG A 117 20.17 0.00 0.22
CA ARG A 117 21.16 -0.75 1.02
C ARG A 117 20.92 -2.25 0.98
N ALA A 118 19.67 -2.69 1.01
CA ALA A 118 19.29 -4.09 1.06
C ALA A 118 19.53 -4.83 -0.27
N LEU A 119 19.47 -4.13 -1.39
CA LEU A 119 19.70 -4.69 -2.72
C LEU A 119 21.20 -4.94 -2.98
N ARG A 120 21.49 -6.10 -3.59
CA ARG A 120 22.77 -6.38 -4.24
C ARG A 120 22.99 -5.44 -5.43
N ARG A 121 24.25 -5.27 -5.86
CA ARG A 121 24.55 -4.58 -7.13
C ARG A 121 23.89 -5.33 -8.29
N GLY A 122 23.24 -4.59 -9.20
CA GLY A 122 22.43 -5.17 -10.28
C GLY A 122 21.04 -5.65 -9.85
N GLY A 123 20.70 -5.57 -8.56
CA GLY A 123 19.38 -5.90 -8.05
C GLY A 123 18.30 -4.90 -8.48
N ARG A 124 17.03 -5.31 -8.43
CA ARG A 124 15.90 -4.50 -8.87
C ARG A 124 14.87 -4.23 -7.77
N PHE A 125 14.27 -3.06 -7.83
CA PHE A 125 13.13 -2.66 -6.99
C PHE A 125 11.91 -2.45 -7.87
N VAL A 126 10.88 -3.25 -7.64
CA VAL A 126 9.63 -3.21 -8.41
C VAL A 126 8.46 -3.06 -7.45
N GLY A 127 7.58 -2.12 -7.74
CA GLY A 127 6.42 -1.92 -6.87
C GLY A 127 5.26 -1.22 -7.54
N GLU A 128 4.13 -1.30 -6.83
CA GLU A 128 2.91 -0.57 -7.14
C GLU A 128 2.30 -0.01 -5.86
N MET A 129 1.87 1.25 -5.93
CA MET A 129 1.22 1.93 -4.81
C MET A 129 0.14 2.90 -5.31
N GLY A 130 -0.62 3.51 -4.40
CA GLY A 130 -1.42 4.68 -4.75
C GLY A 130 -0.52 5.82 -5.21
N GLY A 131 -0.83 6.44 -6.33
CA GLY A 131 -0.14 7.62 -6.84
C GLY A 131 -1.02 8.86 -6.79
N ASP A 132 -0.56 9.95 -7.42
CA ASP A 132 -1.34 11.19 -7.45
C ASP A 132 -2.74 10.98 -8.00
N GLY A 133 -3.73 11.58 -7.35
CA GLY A 133 -5.15 11.38 -7.67
C GLY A 133 -5.79 10.11 -7.11
N ASN A 134 -5.02 9.23 -6.43
CA ASN A 134 -5.58 8.01 -5.83
C ASN A 134 -6.66 8.35 -4.80
N VAL A 135 -7.82 7.69 -4.90
CA VAL A 135 -9.01 7.86 -4.03
C VAL A 135 -9.38 9.34 -3.82
N ARG A 136 -9.29 10.12 -4.89
CA ARG A 136 -9.48 11.59 -4.82
C ARG A 136 -10.87 11.95 -4.30
N ALA A 137 -11.93 11.31 -4.78
CA ALA A 137 -13.30 11.57 -4.34
C ALA A 137 -13.47 11.18 -2.86
N ILE A 138 -12.96 10.01 -2.47
CA ILE A 138 -13.03 9.54 -1.08
C ILE A 138 -12.27 10.49 -0.15
N LYS A 139 -11.04 10.86 -0.53
CA LYS A 139 -10.21 11.81 0.23
C LYS A 139 -10.91 13.15 0.40
N ALA A 140 -11.49 13.71 -0.67
CA ALA A 140 -12.22 14.98 -0.60
C ALA A 140 -13.39 14.90 0.37
N ALA A 141 -14.23 13.86 0.29
CA ALA A 141 -15.37 13.68 1.18
C ALA A 141 -14.94 13.53 2.66
N LEU A 142 -13.86 12.79 2.93
CA LEU A 142 -13.29 12.66 4.28
C LEU A 142 -12.78 14.01 4.82
N VAL A 143 -12.03 14.75 4.01
CA VAL A 143 -11.51 16.08 4.35
C VAL A 143 -12.64 17.03 4.68
N ASP A 144 -13.63 17.15 3.83
CA ASP A 144 -14.80 18.02 4.04
C ASP A 144 -15.56 17.66 5.32
N ALA A 145 -15.75 16.38 5.58
CA ALA A 145 -16.49 15.91 6.74
C ALA A 145 -15.78 16.18 8.08
N VAL A 146 -14.43 16.05 8.14
CA VAL A 146 -13.67 16.39 9.36
C VAL A 146 -13.50 17.88 9.55
N GLN A 147 -13.36 18.67 8.46
CA GLN A 147 -13.29 20.14 8.52
C GLN A 147 -14.56 20.74 9.11
N ARG A 148 -15.76 20.20 8.74
CA ARG A 148 -17.03 20.62 9.35
C ARG A 148 -17.10 20.39 10.86
N ARG A 149 -16.25 19.50 11.39
CA ARG A 149 -16.10 19.23 12.83
C ARG A 149 -14.95 19.99 13.49
N GLY A 150 -14.32 20.92 12.75
CA GLY A 150 -13.21 21.72 13.26
C GLY A 150 -11.88 20.95 13.39
N VAL A 151 -11.76 19.77 12.78
CA VAL A 151 -10.53 18.98 12.80
C VAL A 151 -9.66 19.31 11.59
N ASP A 152 -8.37 19.55 11.80
CA ASP A 152 -7.42 19.78 10.71
C ASP A 152 -7.13 18.47 9.97
N PRO A 153 -7.54 18.33 8.70
CA PRO A 153 -7.37 17.08 7.93
C PRO A 153 -5.92 16.76 7.62
N GLN A 154 -5.00 17.74 7.63
CA GLN A 154 -3.58 17.50 7.34
C GLN A 154 -2.94 16.60 8.41
N THR A 155 -3.37 16.71 9.66
CA THR A 155 -2.89 15.88 10.76
C THR A 155 -3.36 14.43 10.70
N LEU A 156 -4.38 14.15 9.85
CA LEU A 156 -5.03 12.85 9.72
C LEU A 156 -4.60 12.07 8.48
N MET A 157 -3.83 12.70 7.57
CA MET A 157 -3.51 12.09 6.27
C MET A 157 -2.56 10.90 6.42
N PRO A 158 -3.02 9.66 6.18
CA PRO A 158 -2.18 8.48 6.36
C PRO A 158 -1.47 8.06 5.07
N TRP A 159 -1.61 8.81 3.97
CA TRP A 159 -1.15 8.38 2.66
C TRP A 159 -0.15 9.34 2.04
N PHE A 160 0.86 8.77 1.40
CA PHE A 160 1.76 9.41 0.48
C PHE A 160 1.41 8.98 -0.96
N PHE A 161 0.84 9.89 -1.76
CA PHE A 161 0.47 9.64 -3.15
C PHE A 161 1.30 10.53 -4.08
N PRO A 162 2.49 10.07 -4.52
CA PRO A 162 3.39 10.88 -5.35
C PRO A 162 2.93 10.95 -6.81
N THR A 163 3.38 12.01 -7.50
CA THR A 163 3.41 12.06 -8.96
C THR A 163 4.54 11.20 -9.52
N ILE A 164 4.55 10.96 -10.84
CA ILE A 164 5.66 10.29 -11.54
C ILE A 164 6.97 11.06 -11.32
N GLU A 165 6.92 12.38 -11.41
CA GLU A 165 8.09 13.26 -11.30
C GLU A 165 8.70 13.20 -9.90
N ASP A 166 7.86 13.32 -8.84
CA ASP A 166 8.32 13.26 -7.46
C ASP A 166 8.97 11.91 -7.14
N TYR A 167 8.29 10.80 -7.45
CA TYR A 167 8.82 9.48 -7.12
C TYR A 167 10.06 9.13 -7.93
N SER A 168 10.09 9.53 -9.22
CA SER A 168 11.28 9.38 -10.07
C SER A 168 12.47 10.17 -9.56
N ALA A 169 12.26 11.40 -9.10
CA ALA A 169 13.33 12.23 -8.53
C ALA A 169 13.94 11.58 -7.29
N ARG A 170 13.11 11.04 -6.38
CA ARG A 170 13.56 10.33 -5.17
C ARG A 170 14.36 9.07 -5.51
N LEU A 171 13.87 8.24 -6.44
CA LEU A 171 14.59 7.03 -6.88
C LEU A 171 15.95 7.38 -7.50
N ARG A 172 16.00 8.37 -8.41
CA ARG A 172 17.27 8.82 -9.03
C ARG A 172 18.22 9.41 -8.01
N LYS A 173 17.74 10.20 -7.05
CA LYS A 173 18.56 10.76 -5.96
C LYS A 173 19.22 9.66 -5.12
N ALA A 174 18.53 8.54 -4.91
CA ALA A 174 19.10 7.37 -4.23
C ALA A 174 20.06 6.54 -5.11
N GLY A 175 20.17 6.86 -6.42
CA GLY A 175 21.07 6.19 -7.35
C GLY A 175 20.42 5.17 -8.28
N PHE A 176 19.10 4.95 -8.19
CA PHE A 176 18.39 3.99 -9.05
C PHE A 176 18.31 4.44 -10.51
N ALA A 177 18.53 3.50 -11.43
CA ALA A 177 18.15 3.62 -12.84
C ALA A 177 16.71 3.13 -13.01
N ILE A 178 15.82 4.00 -13.48
CA ILE A 178 14.39 3.67 -13.68
C ILE A 178 14.23 3.10 -15.08
N SER A 179 13.74 1.87 -15.17
CA SER A 179 13.41 1.21 -16.44
C SER A 179 11.94 1.34 -16.83
N TYR A 180 11.06 1.52 -15.83
CA TYR A 180 9.62 1.69 -16.04
C TYR A 180 9.01 2.53 -14.91
N ILE A 181 8.14 3.45 -15.25
CA ILE A 181 7.25 4.12 -14.29
C ILE A 181 5.99 4.60 -15.02
N SER A 182 4.82 4.37 -14.43
CA SER A 182 3.54 4.75 -15.02
C SER A 182 2.54 5.08 -13.93
N LEU A 183 1.73 6.08 -14.17
CA LEU A 183 0.58 6.47 -13.36
C LEU A 183 -0.69 6.23 -14.19
N PHE A 184 -1.63 5.46 -13.66
CA PHE A 184 -2.83 5.09 -14.40
C PHE A 184 -4.05 4.92 -13.49
N PRO A 185 -5.26 5.27 -13.96
CA PRO A 185 -6.49 5.01 -13.24
C PRO A 185 -6.76 3.50 -13.17
N ARG A 186 -7.24 3.06 -12.03
CA ARG A 186 -7.69 1.69 -11.81
C ARG A 186 -8.98 1.69 -10.99
N PRO A 187 -10.11 2.15 -11.54
CA PRO A 187 -11.39 2.02 -10.85
C PRO A 187 -11.60 0.56 -10.44
N THR A 188 -11.88 0.33 -9.17
CA THR A 188 -11.96 -1.03 -8.62
C THR A 188 -13.32 -1.24 -7.96
N PRO A 189 -14.13 -2.19 -8.44
CA PRO A 189 -15.37 -2.57 -7.77
C PRO A 189 -15.08 -3.04 -6.35
N LEU A 190 -15.86 -2.56 -5.39
CA LEU A 190 -15.76 -2.99 -4.00
C LEU A 190 -16.62 -4.23 -3.77
N PRO A 191 -16.20 -5.15 -2.89
CA PRO A 191 -16.98 -6.34 -2.58
C PRO A 191 -18.26 -6.04 -1.79
N GLY A 192 -18.46 -4.78 -1.38
CA GLY A 192 -19.61 -4.33 -0.60
C GLY A 192 -19.71 -2.81 -0.59
N ASP A 193 -20.35 -2.28 0.46
CA ASP A 193 -20.57 -0.85 0.64
C ASP A 193 -19.27 -0.11 0.95
N ILE A 194 -19.18 1.17 0.53
CA ILE A 194 -18.04 2.04 0.81
C ILE A 194 -17.77 2.21 2.32
N ALA A 195 -18.77 2.00 3.18
CA ALA A 195 -18.60 2.05 4.63
C ALA A 195 -17.52 1.06 5.11
N ALA A 196 -17.52 -0.17 4.58
CA ALA A 196 -16.51 -1.18 4.92
C ALA A 196 -15.10 -0.76 4.46
N TRP A 197 -14.99 -0.06 3.32
CA TRP A 197 -13.74 0.54 2.87
C TRP A 197 -13.26 1.63 3.83
N LEU A 198 -14.16 2.54 4.26
CA LEU A 198 -13.84 3.62 5.20
C LEU A 198 -13.36 3.07 6.55
N GLU A 199 -14.02 2.05 7.07
CA GLU A 199 -13.62 1.38 8.32
C GLU A 199 -12.24 0.71 8.21
N THR A 200 -11.86 0.24 7.02
CA THR A 200 -10.61 -0.49 6.79
C THR A 200 -9.44 0.45 6.52
N PHE A 201 -9.64 1.52 5.74
CA PHE A 201 -8.55 2.33 5.19
C PHE A 201 -8.53 3.79 5.68
N ALA A 202 -9.60 4.29 6.32
CA ALA A 202 -9.70 5.65 6.82
C ALA A 202 -9.69 5.73 8.36
N GLU A 203 -9.06 4.77 9.03
CA GLU A 203 -9.07 4.65 10.50
C GLU A 203 -8.54 5.91 11.21
N THR A 204 -7.53 6.60 10.64
CA THR A 204 -6.99 7.84 11.21
C THR A 204 -8.06 8.94 11.30
N PHE A 205 -8.93 9.03 10.31
CA PHE A 205 -10.07 9.96 10.32
C PHE A 205 -11.12 9.54 11.36
N LEU A 206 -11.42 8.25 11.45
CA LEU A 206 -12.39 7.73 12.42
C LEU A 206 -11.90 7.87 13.86
N ARG A 207 -10.60 7.68 14.11
CA ARG A 207 -10.00 7.83 15.45
C ARG A 207 -9.98 9.26 15.96
N ALA A 208 -9.99 10.25 15.07
CA ALA A 208 -10.08 11.65 15.44
C ALA A 208 -11.44 12.04 16.03
N LEU A 209 -12.43 11.15 15.96
CA LEU A 209 -13.81 11.39 16.41
C LEU A 209 -14.18 10.51 17.60
N PRO A 210 -15.05 11.03 18.51
CA PRO A 210 -15.68 10.21 19.53
C PRO A 210 -16.36 8.97 18.95
N LEU A 211 -16.30 7.85 19.64
CA LEU A 211 -16.89 6.58 19.17
C LEU A 211 -18.35 6.71 18.77
N ALA A 212 -19.14 7.47 19.53
CA ALA A 212 -20.57 7.69 19.27
C ALA A 212 -20.84 8.46 17.95
N GLU A 213 -19.87 9.24 17.45
CA GLU A 213 -20.05 10.03 16.24
C GLU A 213 -19.63 9.29 14.95
N ARG A 214 -18.84 8.22 15.08
CA ARG A 214 -18.28 7.49 13.92
C ARG A 214 -19.33 6.94 12.97
N PRO A 215 -20.46 6.34 13.42
CA PRO A 215 -21.48 5.87 12.50
C PRO A 215 -22.13 7.00 11.69
N ALA A 216 -22.41 8.14 12.32
CA ALA A 216 -22.96 9.31 11.64
C ALA A 216 -21.99 9.91 10.63
N PHE A 217 -20.70 9.95 10.98
CA PHE A 217 -19.63 10.39 10.08
C PHE A 217 -19.48 9.48 8.86
N ILE A 218 -19.47 8.16 9.04
CA ILE A 218 -19.40 7.19 7.94
C ILE A 218 -20.62 7.39 7.00
N GLU A 219 -21.81 7.53 7.54
CA GLU A 219 -23.02 7.72 6.73
C GLU A 219 -23.01 9.07 5.98
N GLU A 220 -22.46 10.13 6.58
CA GLU A 220 -22.28 11.42 5.92
C GLU A 220 -21.34 11.31 4.72
N VAL A 221 -20.16 10.70 4.91
CA VAL A 221 -19.18 10.48 3.84
C VAL A 221 -19.77 9.56 2.74
N ARG A 222 -20.46 8.49 3.14
CA ARG A 222 -21.14 7.58 2.23
C ARG A 222 -22.17 8.29 1.35
N LYS A 223 -23.00 9.16 1.92
CA LYS A 223 -23.96 9.97 1.17
C LYS A 223 -23.28 10.92 0.19
N ALA A 224 -22.19 11.57 0.60
CA ALA A 224 -21.42 12.46 -0.27
C ALA A 224 -20.79 11.73 -1.46
N LEU A 225 -20.35 10.49 -1.27
CA LEU A 225 -19.71 9.69 -2.31
C LEU A 225 -20.68 8.99 -3.27
N ARG A 226 -21.94 8.77 -2.83
CA ARG A 226 -22.91 8.00 -3.61
C ARG A 226 -23.11 8.49 -5.06
N PRO A 227 -23.23 9.80 -5.35
CA PRO A 227 -23.42 10.26 -6.72
C PRO A 227 -22.27 9.98 -7.67
N THR A 228 -21.05 9.79 -7.13
CA THR A 228 -19.81 9.67 -7.92
C THR A 228 -19.29 8.25 -7.99
N LEU A 229 -19.42 7.49 -6.90
CA LEU A 229 -18.79 6.17 -6.75
C LEU A 229 -19.76 5.00 -6.63
N CYS A 230 -21.08 5.26 -6.66
CA CYS A 230 -22.11 4.21 -6.57
C CYS A 230 -22.98 4.25 -7.82
N ASP A 231 -23.17 3.11 -8.48
CA ASP A 231 -24.05 3.00 -9.64
C ASP A 231 -25.54 2.93 -9.23
N ALA A 232 -26.41 2.88 -10.23
CA ALA A 232 -27.88 2.81 -10.02
C ALA A 232 -28.32 1.50 -9.32
N ASN A 233 -27.51 0.44 -9.40
CA ASN A 233 -27.76 -0.87 -8.79
C ASN A 233 -27.22 -0.96 -7.36
N GLY A 234 -26.54 0.09 -6.87
CA GLY A 234 -25.96 0.10 -5.54
C GLY A 234 -24.53 -0.46 -5.46
N ASN A 235 -23.89 -0.74 -6.59
CA ASN A 235 -22.51 -1.21 -6.61
C ASN A 235 -21.54 -0.05 -6.45
N TRP A 236 -20.57 -0.21 -5.57
CA TRP A 236 -19.55 0.79 -5.28
C TRP A 236 -18.26 0.52 -6.04
N THR A 237 -17.63 1.57 -6.54
CA THR A 237 -16.33 1.50 -7.23
C THR A 237 -15.39 2.54 -6.62
N ALA A 238 -14.24 2.11 -6.08
CA ALA A 238 -13.23 3.04 -5.58
C ALA A 238 -12.42 3.65 -6.74
N ASP A 239 -12.16 4.95 -6.67
CA ASP A 239 -11.44 5.74 -7.67
C ASP A 239 -9.93 5.64 -7.51
N TYR A 240 -9.40 4.40 -7.55
CA TYR A 240 -7.95 4.20 -7.44
C TYR A 240 -7.19 4.74 -8.64
N VAL A 241 -6.03 5.35 -8.33
CA VAL A 241 -4.96 5.65 -9.29
C VAL A 241 -3.69 5.00 -8.80
N ARG A 242 -3.02 4.23 -9.66
CA ARG A 242 -1.83 3.47 -9.29
C ARG A 242 -0.59 4.01 -9.98
N LEU A 243 0.47 4.16 -9.19
CA LEU A 243 1.82 4.36 -9.66
C LEU A 243 2.54 3.04 -9.59
N ARG A 244 2.99 2.51 -10.75
CA ARG A 244 3.75 1.28 -10.89
C ARG A 244 5.13 1.60 -11.46
N PHE A 245 6.17 0.97 -10.93
CA PHE A 245 7.53 1.24 -11.34
C PHE A 245 8.43 0.00 -11.29
N ALA A 246 9.49 0.06 -12.08
CA ALA A 246 10.65 -0.83 -11.99
C ALA A 246 11.93 0.02 -12.04
N ALA A 247 12.82 -0.21 -11.09
CA ALA A 247 14.08 0.50 -10.95
C ALA A 247 15.20 -0.48 -10.61
N GLN A 248 16.42 -0.20 -11.00
CA GLN A 248 17.57 -1.07 -10.83
C GLN A 248 18.70 -0.35 -10.08
N LYS A 249 19.33 -1.03 -9.13
CA LYS A 249 20.60 -0.61 -8.55
C LYS A 249 21.70 -0.96 -9.56
N PRO A 250 22.46 0.00 -10.11
CA PRO A 250 23.52 -0.29 -11.07
C PRO A 250 24.56 -1.30 -10.54
N ARG A 251 25.28 -1.96 -11.46
CA ARG A 251 26.37 -2.91 -11.14
C ARG A 251 27.59 -2.21 -10.57
#